data_7b23392ca05b89fde1e39cc95ad5f0c3
#
_entry.id   7b23392ca05b89fde1e39cc95ad5f0c3
#
_cell.length_a   1.000
_cell.length_b   1.000
_cell.length_c   1.000
_cell.angle_alpha   90.00
_cell.angle_beta   90.00
_cell.angle_gamma   90.00
#
_symmetry.space_group_name_H-M   'P 1'
#
loop_
_entity.id
_entity.type
_entity.pdbx_description
1 polymer ?
#
loop_
_entity_poly.entity_id
_entity_poly.type
_entity_poly.pdbx_seq_one_letter_code
_entity_poly.pdbx_strand_id
1 'polypeptide(L)'
;MERMKQKIMATFEDFQKIDIRVGRIIEVLDFKEARSPSYKIKIDFGELGIKASSAQIIKLYHKEDLLNRQIVAVVNFPPKRIAGFKSEVLILGVMKEDGEVILLQPDREAPLGYKIG
;
A
#
# COMPACT_ATOMS: atom_id res chain seq x y z
N MET A 1 -0.46 9.10 -26.98
CA MET A 1 0.93 9.23 -26.59
C MET A 1 1.45 10.63 -26.53
N GLU A 2 0.78 11.51 -27.18
CA GLU A 2 1.15 12.91 -27.08
C GLU A 2 1.31 13.38 -25.68
N ARG A 3 0.39 12.94 -24.87
CA ARG A 3 0.33 13.36 -23.52
C ARG A 3 1.57 13.03 -22.72
N MET A 4 2.23 11.96 -23.09
CA MET A 4 3.43 11.57 -22.37
C MET A 4 4.56 12.55 -22.55
N LYS A 5 4.56 13.22 -23.69
CA LYS A 5 5.60 14.21 -23.97
C LYS A 5 5.45 15.43 -23.09
N GLN A 6 4.29 15.60 -22.50
CA GLN A 6 4.00 16.79 -21.72
C GLN A 6 4.10 16.57 -20.24
N LYS A 7 4.45 15.37 -19.82
CA LYS A 7 4.62 15.11 -18.40
C LYS A 7 5.82 15.88 -17.89
N ILE A 8 5.64 16.43 -16.71
CA ILE A 8 6.71 17.09 -16.00
C ILE A 8 7.71 16.04 -15.57
N MET A 9 8.98 16.34 -15.79
CA MET A 9 10.04 15.43 -15.35
C MET A 9 10.16 15.48 -13.84
N ALA A 10 10.20 14.30 -13.21
CA ALA A 10 10.48 14.22 -11.79
C ALA A 10 11.98 14.17 -11.56
N THR A 11 12.42 14.67 -10.44
CA THR A 11 13.83 14.64 -10.06
C THR A 11 14.04 13.61 -8.97
N PHE A 12 15.30 13.29 -8.69
CA PHE A 12 15.63 12.41 -7.59
C PHE A 12 15.17 13.01 -6.26
N GLU A 13 15.24 14.34 -6.14
CA GLU A 13 14.75 15.01 -4.92
C GLU A 13 13.26 14.80 -4.73
N ASP A 14 12.50 14.79 -5.82
CA ASP A 14 11.06 14.52 -5.74
C ASP A 14 10.83 13.13 -5.18
N PHE A 15 11.59 12.15 -5.66
CA PHE A 15 11.48 10.78 -5.18
C PHE A 15 11.82 10.68 -3.70
N GLN A 16 12.83 11.42 -3.25
CA GLN A 16 13.26 11.38 -1.86
C GLN A 16 12.22 11.91 -0.89
N LYS A 17 11.26 12.68 -1.37
CA LYS A 17 10.18 13.19 -0.53
C LYS A 17 9.19 12.09 -0.17
N ILE A 18 9.15 11.02 -0.94
CA ILE A 18 8.21 9.92 -0.70
C ILE A 18 8.94 8.86 0.12
N ASP A 19 8.35 8.50 1.25
CA ASP A 19 8.96 7.52 2.15
C ASP A 19 8.23 6.19 1.96
N ILE A 20 8.89 5.25 1.27
CA ILE A 20 8.33 3.92 0.96
C ILE A 20 9.06 2.90 1.80
N ARG A 21 8.31 2.07 2.52
CA ARG A 21 8.88 1.09 3.45
C ARG A 21 8.31 -0.30 3.24
N VAL A 22 9.08 -1.30 3.63
CA VAL A 22 8.64 -2.69 3.65
C VAL A 22 7.87 -2.93 4.94
N GLY A 23 6.71 -3.60 4.82
CA GLY A 23 5.94 -4.00 5.98
C GLY A 23 5.38 -5.40 5.79
N ARG A 24 4.91 -5.99 6.89
CA ARG A 24 4.27 -7.31 6.86
C ARG A 24 2.82 -7.17 7.29
N ILE A 25 1.92 -7.71 6.51
CA ILE A 25 0.51 -7.72 6.84
C ILE A 25 0.28 -8.66 8.01
N ILE A 26 -0.29 -8.15 9.10
CA ILE A 26 -0.54 -8.94 10.30
C ILE A 26 -2.02 -9.12 10.61
N GLU A 27 -2.89 -8.38 9.94
CA GLU A 27 -4.33 -8.53 10.16
C GLU A 27 -5.07 -8.06 8.92
N VAL A 28 -6.10 -8.80 8.52
CA VAL A 28 -6.94 -8.44 7.36
C VAL A 28 -8.39 -8.65 7.76
N LEU A 29 -9.19 -7.58 7.68
CA LEU A 29 -10.61 -7.63 8.01
C LEU A 29 -11.42 -7.11 6.83
N ASP A 30 -12.65 -7.58 6.69
CA ASP A 30 -13.56 -7.03 5.71
C ASP A 30 -13.91 -5.59 6.09
N PHE A 31 -14.05 -4.73 5.08
CA PHE A 31 -14.42 -3.34 5.29
C PHE A 31 -15.79 -3.12 4.69
N LYS A 32 -16.82 -3.54 5.40
CA LYS A 32 -18.19 -3.50 4.88
C LYS A 32 -18.74 -2.10 4.71
N GLU A 33 -18.25 -1.16 5.51
CA GLU A 33 -18.75 0.22 5.48
C GLU A 33 -18.18 1.04 4.34
N ALA A 34 -17.13 0.56 3.68
CA ALA A 34 -16.54 1.30 2.57
C ALA A 34 -17.45 1.24 1.35
N ARG A 35 -17.43 2.30 0.54
CA ARG A 35 -18.24 2.36 -0.68
C ARG A 35 -17.85 1.29 -1.68
N SER A 36 -16.54 1.10 -1.83
CA SER A 36 -16.00 0.10 -2.74
C SER A 36 -15.52 -1.09 -1.94
N PRO A 37 -15.65 -2.31 -2.47
CA PRO A 37 -15.17 -3.50 -1.75
C PRO A 37 -13.71 -3.34 -1.38
N SER A 38 -13.40 -3.49 -0.10
CA SER A 38 -12.07 -3.22 0.46
C SER A 38 -11.80 -4.11 1.65
N TYR A 39 -10.52 -4.14 2.04
CA TYR A 39 -10.10 -4.73 3.31
C TYR A 39 -9.57 -3.63 4.22
N LYS A 40 -9.71 -3.84 5.54
CA LYS A 40 -8.96 -3.09 6.55
C LYS A 40 -7.74 -3.92 6.89
N ILE A 41 -6.56 -3.33 6.75
CA ILE A 41 -5.31 -4.09 6.87
C ILE A 41 -4.43 -3.43 7.91
N LYS A 42 -3.84 -4.24 8.80
CA LYS A 42 -2.79 -3.77 9.71
C LYS A 42 -1.47 -4.32 9.25
N ILE A 43 -0.46 -3.47 9.28
CA ILE A 43 0.85 -3.76 8.73
C ILE A 43 1.91 -3.42 9.76
N ASP A 44 2.82 -4.37 9.99
CA ASP A 44 3.94 -4.19 10.90
C ASP A 44 5.14 -3.66 10.12
N PHE A 45 5.59 -2.45 10.47
CA PHE A 45 6.75 -1.81 9.83
C PHE A 45 7.96 -1.82 10.76
N GLY A 46 8.05 -2.77 11.67
CA GLY A 46 9.18 -2.85 12.58
C GLY A 46 9.22 -1.66 13.51
N GLU A 47 10.35 -0.97 13.57
CA GLU A 47 10.51 0.15 14.48
C GLU A 47 9.55 1.31 14.21
N LEU A 48 9.04 1.40 12.99
CA LEU A 48 8.07 2.44 12.67
C LEU A 48 6.69 2.14 13.22
N GLY A 49 6.49 0.96 13.77
CA GLY A 49 5.24 0.59 14.41
C GLY A 49 4.23 -0.06 13.45
N ILE A 50 3.06 -0.32 14.00
CA ILE A 50 1.97 -0.93 13.26
C ILE A 50 1.07 0.18 12.73
N LYS A 51 0.77 0.11 11.43
CA LYS A 51 -0.06 1.12 10.78
C LYS A 51 -1.19 0.44 10.03
N ALA A 52 -2.25 1.21 9.79
CA ALA A 52 -3.46 0.70 9.14
C ALA A 52 -3.61 1.24 7.74
N SER A 53 -4.25 0.46 6.88
CA SER A 53 -4.56 0.88 5.53
C SER A 53 -5.89 0.26 5.11
N SER A 54 -6.68 0.99 4.32
CA SER A 54 -7.76 0.36 3.59
C SER A 54 -7.24 0.11 2.17
N ALA A 55 -7.62 -1.02 1.57
CA ALA A 55 -7.12 -1.37 0.26
C ALA A 55 -8.19 -2.08 -0.56
N GLN A 56 -8.38 -1.63 -1.81
CA GLN A 56 -9.34 -2.22 -2.73
C GLN A 56 -8.67 -3.34 -3.51
N ILE A 57 -8.34 -4.42 -2.83
CA ILE A 57 -7.55 -5.51 -3.42
C ILE A 57 -8.26 -6.86 -3.30
N ILE A 58 -9.57 -6.85 -3.13
CA ILE A 58 -10.29 -8.11 -2.88
C ILE A 58 -10.48 -8.95 -4.14
N LYS A 59 -10.26 -8.39 -5.32
CA LYS A 59 -10.49 -9.16 -6.56
C LYS A 59 -9.51 -10.31 -6.74
N LEU A 60 -8.25 -10.08 -6.39
CA LEU A 60 -7.21 -11.09 -6.57
C LEU A 60 -6.80 -11.80 -5.30
N TYR A 61 -7.15 -11.25 -4.13
CA TYR A 61 -6.63 -11.76 -2.88
C TYR A 61 -7.74 -12.06 -1.88
N HIS A 62 -7.74 -13.29 -1.37
CA HIS A 62 -8.50 -13.61 -0.18
C HIS A 62 -7.71 -13.18 1.03
N LYS A 63 -8.39 -13.06 2.18
CA LYS A 63 -7.69 -12.63 3.39
C LYS A 63 -6.52 -13.54 3.74
N GLU A 64 -6.69 -14.84 3.51
CA GLU A 64 -5.64 -15.81 3.80
C GLU A 64 -4.40 -15.61 2.93
N ASP A 65 -4.60 -15.13 1.71
CA ASP A 65 -3.49 -14.89 0.79
C ASP A 65 -2.63 -13.71 1.24
N LEU A 66 -3.23 -12.80 1.99
CA LEU A 66 -2.56 -11.56 2.39
C LEU A 66 -1.85 -11.67 3.72
N LEU A 67 -2.38 -12.48 4.62
CA LEU A 67 -1.83 -12.57 5.96
C LEU A 67 -0.39 -13.06 5.92
N ASN A 68 0.48 -12.35 6.63
CA ASN A 68 1.93 -12.62 6.71
C ASN A 68 2.71 -12.30 5.45
N ARG A 69 2.08 -11.70 4.46
CA ARG A 69 2.76 -11.29 3.22
C ARG A 69 3.49 -9.98 3.44
N GLN A 70 4.68 -9.86 2.87
CA GLN A 70 5.38 -8.57 2.84
C GLN A 70 4.85 -7.73 1.69
N ILE A 71 4.76 -6.44 1.93
CA ILE A 71 4.33 -5.46 0.94
C ILE A 71 5.22 -4.23 1.05
N VAL A 72 5.06 -3.31 0.13
CA VAL A 72 5.71 -2.00 0.22
C VAL A 72 4.62 -0.94 0.23
N ALA A 73 4.83 0.09 1.02
CA ALA A 73 3.82 1.12 1.20
C ALA A 73 4.45 2.48 1.42
N VAL A 74 3.75 3.53 0.97
CA VAL A 74 4.13 4.90 1.27
C VAL A 74 3.65 5.21 2.68
N VAL A 75 4.54 5.64 3.54
CA VAL A 75 4.23 5.84 4.96
C VAL A 75 4.15 7.29 5.39
N ASN A 76 4.43 8.23 4.50
CA ASN A 76 4.46 9.65 4.87
C ASN A 76 3.43 10.51 4.14
N PHE A 77 2.35 9.93 3.66
CA PHE A 77 1.20 10.71 3.22
C PHE A 77 0.33 11.04 4.42
N PRO A 78 -0.40 12.15 4.40
CA PRO A 78 -1.38 12.43 5.45
C PRO A 78 -2.41 11.31 5.53
N PRO A 79 -2.84 10.92 6.73
CA PRO A 79 -3.87 9.89 6.84
C PRO A 79 -5.17 10.30 6.17
N LYS A 80 -5.90 9.31 5.69
CA LYS A 80 -7.18 9.52 5.02
C LYS A 80 -8.26 8.77 5.78
N ARG A 81 -9.39 9.43 6.03
CA ARG A 81 -10.51 8.78 6.68
C ARG A 81 -11.49 8.26 5.66
N ILE A 82 -11.86 6.99 5.80
CA ILE A 82 -12.80 6.32 4.90
C ILE A 82 -13.81 5.64 5.79
N ALA A 83 -15.07 6.10 5.74
CA ALA A 83 -16.16 5.55 6.58
C ALA A 83 -15.72 5.44 8.04
N GLY A 84 -15.03 6.46 8.56
CA GLY A 84 -14.57 6.51 9.95
C GLY A 84 -13.26 5.77 10.21
N PHE A 85 -12.79 4.97 9.28
CA PHE A 85 -11.55 4.23 9.44
C PHE A 85 -10.37 5.10 8.97
N LYS A 86 -9.31 5.14 9.80
CA LYS A 86 -8.14 5.95 9.49
C LYS A 86 -7.13 5.11 8.70
N SER A 87 -6.99 5.44 7.41
CA SER A 87 -6.01 4.79 6.54
C SER A 87 -4.74 5.62 6.57
N GLU A 88 -3.66 5.06 7.10
CA GLU A 88 -2.44 5.79 7.38
C GLU A 88 -1.38 5.66 6.29
N VAL A 89 -1.39 4.55 5.57
CA VAL A 89 -0.36 4.29 4.56
C VAL A 89 -1.01 3.86 3.26
N LEU A 90 -0.25 3.99 2.17
CA LEU A 90 -0.71 3.58 0.84
C LEU A 90 0.06 2.34 0.41
N ILE A 91 -0.60 1.20 0.38
CA ILE A 91 -0.01 -0.04 -0.13
C ILE A 91 0.13 0.09 -1.63
N LEU A 92 1.30 -0.23 -2.17
CA LEU A 92 1.58 -0.07 -3.59
C LEU A 92 1.29 -1.36 -4.36
N GLY A 93 0.83 -1.18 -5.59
CA GLY A 93 0.55 -2.32 -6.46
C GLY A 93 0.45 -1.87 -7.90
N VAL A 94 0.45 -2.86 -8.79
CA VAL A 94 0.25 -2.64 -10.22
C VAL A 94 -1.25 -2.52 -10.44
N MET A 95 -1.69 -1.40 -10.99
CA MET A 95 -3.11 -1.11 -11.18
C MET A 95 -3.51 -1.51 -12.59
N LYS A 96 -4.33 -2.53 -12.69
CA LYS A 96 -4.83 -2.99 -13.98
C LYS A 96 -6.12 -2.26 -14.34
N GLU A 97 -6.43 -2.28 -15.64
CA GLU A 97 -7.59 -1.53 -16.14
C GLU A 97 -8.91 -2.05 -15.62
N ASP A 98 -8.98 -3.34 -15.31
CA ASP A 98 -10.21 -3.98 -14.84
C ASP A 98 -10.42 -3.79 -13.33
N GLY A 99 -9.57 -3.03 -12.68
CA GLY A 99 -9.68 -2.79 -11.25
C GLY A 99 -8.95 -3.80 -10.39
N GLU A 100 -8.31 -4.80 -11.01
CA GLU A 100 -7.46 -5.71 -10.26
C GLU A 100 -6.17 -5.00 -9.90
N VAL A 101 -5.65 -5.30 -8.72
CA VAL A 101 -4.38 -4.73 -8.25
C VAL A 101 -3.45 -5.87 -7.88
N ILE A 102 -2.26 -5.86 -8.46
CA ILE A 102 -1.23 -6.85 -8.16
C ILE A 102 -0.23 -6.20 -7.20
N LEU A 103 -0.12 -6.74 -6.01
CA LEU A 103 0.70 -6.14 -4.97
C LEU A 103 2.18 -6.22 -5.30
N LEU A 104 2.92 -5.21 -4.88
CA LEU A 104 4.38 -5.22 -4.96
C LEU A 104 4.92 -5.84 -3.67
N GLN A 105 5.98 -6.60 -3.79
CA GLN A 105 6.65 -7.15 -2.62
C GLN A 105 8.14 -7.28 -2.92
N PRO A 106 8.98 -7.31 -1.88
CA PRO A 106 10.40 -7.58 -2.11
C PRO A 106 10.57 -8.97 -2.72
N ASP A 107 11.59 -9.11 -3.54
CA ASP A 107 11.92 -10.39 -4.18
C ASP A 107 12.17 -11.50 -3.16
N ARG A 108 12.65 -11.15 -2.00
CA ARG A 108 12.93 -12.08 -0.92
C ARG A 108 12.62 -11.39 0.40
N GLU A 109 12.61 -12.17 1.48
CA GLU A 109 12.30 -11.63 2.79
C GLU A 109 13.21 -10.46 3.11
N ALA A 110 12.61 -9.34 3.49
CA ALA A 110 13.35 -8.12 3.82
C ALA A 110 13.08 -7.74 5.27
N PRO A 111 14.01 -7.04 5.92
CA PRO A 111 13.76 -6.54 7.26
C PRO A 111 12.64 -5.52 7.26
N LEU A 112 11.76 -5.60 8.25
CA LEU A 112 10.59 -4.71 8.31
C LEU A 112 11.03 -3.29 8.59
N GLY A 113 10.37 -2.34 7.92
CA GLY A 113 10.64 -0.92 8.09
C GLY A 113 11.79 -0.39 7.25
N TYR A 114 12.46 -1.24 6.49
CA TYR A 114 13.56 -0.76 5.66
C TYR A 114 13.02 0.03 4.48
N LYS A 115 13.77 1.04 4.10
CA LYS A 115 13.36 2.00 3.08
C LYS A 115 13.62 1.47 1.68
N ILE A 116 12.69 1.76 0.79
CA ILE A 116 12.85 1.50 -0.64
C ILE A 116 13.60 2.69 -1.25
N GLY A 117 14.62 2.42 -1.97
CA GLY A 117 15.43 3.49 -2.58
C GLY A 117 15.69 3.31 -4.05
#